data_fc1c9591cc4abfa7ce9ff7dda5f9b15b
#
_entry.id   fc1c9591cc4abfa7ce9ff7dda5f9b15b
#
_cell.length_a   1.000
_cell.length_b   1.000
_cell.length_c   1.000
_cell.angle_alpha   90.00
_cell.angle_beta   90.00
_cell.angle_gamma   90.00
#
_symmetry.space_group_name_H-M   'P 1'
#
loop_
_entity.id
_entity.type
_entity.pdbx_description
1 polymer ?
#
loop_
_entity_poly.entity_id
_entity_poly.type
_entity_poly.pdbx_seq_one_letter_code
_entity_poly.pdbx_strand_id
1 'polypeptide(L)'
;MPAGVYTAYKKDGTVYYRSSITHKNKHISLGSFSSENEAAVTYNEACEILSRSDLHIINTELHTTSYSPDMNIPFEKYIILINFRDNGIYIKTPVYLCKKFFLYFLSPDKTLIFNTDSLFYYSTHKIIARGGYYYVNDFGMQTSILSRYGIRAHSVEGRDYIFKNGDSCDYRYENICVINRYNGVSMIEKTAKNYIVLPSTSTECTRLEHMKLKMKLQLHITKLLI
;
A
#
# COMPACT_ATOMS: atom_id res chain seq x y z
N MET A 1 -10.88 -34.52 -14.24
CA MET A 1 -10.28 -33.30 -13.69
C MET A 1 -11.40 -32.42 -13.16
N PRO A 2 -11.24 -31.89 -11.94
CA PRO A 2 -12.20 -30.91 -11.41
C PRO A 2 -12.29 -29.67 -12.29
N ALA A 3 -13.43 -28.99 -12.24
CA ALA A 3 -13.60 -27.74 -12.98
C ALA A 3 -12.55 -26.69 -12.58
N GLY A 4 -12.01 -25.96 -13.55
CA GLY A 4 -11.04 -24.89 -13.31
C GLY A 4 -9.63 -25.33 -12.91
N VAL A 5 -9.36 -26.65 -12.86
CA VAL A 5 -8.05 -27.23 -12.54
C VAL A 5 -7.37 -27.77 -13.80
N TYR A 6 -6.07 -27.50 -13.93
CA TYR A 6 -5.27 -27.91 -15.08
C TYR A 6 -3.93 -28.49 -14.60
N THR A 7 -3.56 -29.66 -15.13
CA THR A 7 -2.24 -30.24 -14.90
C THR A 7 -1.17 -29.49 -15.72
N ALA A 8 -0.04 -29.22 -15.09
CA ALA A 8 1.12 -28.61 -15.73
C ALA A 8 2.42 -29.29 -15.26
N TYR A 9 3.48 -29.13 -16.03
CA TYR A 9 4.78 -29.77 -15.77
C TYR A 9 5.85 -28.69 -15.65
N LYS A 10 6.72 -28.83 -14.66
CA LYS A 10 7.94 -28.03 -14.56
C LYS A 10 8.97 -28.54 -15.55
N LYS A 11 10.05 -27.79 -15.74
CA LYS A 11 11.18 -28.18 -16.65
C LYS A 11 11.87 -29.49 -16.24
N ASP A 12 11.80 -29.83 -14.95
CA ASP A 12 12.34 -31.07 -14.36
C ASP A 12 11.37 -32.27 -14.44
N GLY A 13 10.22 -32.09 -15.09
CA GLY A 13 9.18 -33.12 -15.19
C GLY A 13 8.22 -33.20 -14.00
N THR A 14 8.43 -32.42 -12.93
CA THR A 14 7.55 -32.42 -11.76
C THR A 14 6.16 -31.93 -12.14
N VAL A 15 5.14 -32.71 -11.77
CA VAL A 15 3.71 -32.34 -11.98
C VAL A 15 3.29 -31.30 -10.95
N TYR A 16 2.50 -30.34 -11.38
CA TYR A 16 1.78 -29.41 -10.50
C TYR A 16 0.43 -29.04 -11.11
N TYR A 17 -0.44 -28.49 -10.28
CA TYR A 17 -1.81 -28.19 -10.65
C TYR A 17 -2.05 -26.69 -10.62
N ARG A 18 -2.67 -26.15 -11.66
CA ARG A 18 -3.02 -24.74 -11.75
C ARG A 18 -4.52 -24.58 -11.58
N SER A 19 -4.93 -23.65 -10.71
CA SER A 19 -6.34 -23.31 -10.53
C SER A 19 -6.63 -21.94 -11.13
N SER A 20 -7.74 -21.81 -11.83
CA SER A 20 -8.18 -20.55 -12.42
C SER A 20 -9.70 -20.50 -12.59
N ILE A 21 -10.27 -19.30 -12.54
CA ILE A 21 -11.69 -19.05 -12.70
C ILE A 21 -11.94 -17.98 -13.76
N THR A 22 -13.03 -18.08 -14.48
CA THR A 22 -13.49 -17.04 -15.40
C THR A 22 -14.75 -16.38 -14.86
N HIS A 23 -14.71 -15.08 -14.65
CA HIS A 23 -15.83 -14.28 -14.19
C HIS A 23 -15.95 -13.02 -15.03
N LYS A 24 -17.18 -12.64 -15.44
CA LYS A 24 -17.45 -11.47 -16.30
C LYS A 24 -16.45 -11.35 -17.47
N ASN A 25 -16.23 -12.45 -18.22
CA ASN A 25 -15.29 -12.56 -19.33
C ASN A 25 -13.81 -12.31 -18.97
N LYS A 26 -13.45 -12.29 -17.69
CA LYS A 26 -12.08 -12.17 -17.23
C LYS A 26 -11.57 -13.49 -16.67
N HIS A 27 -10.46 -14.00 -17.25
CA HIS A 27 -9.75 -15.16 -16.74
C HIS A 27 -8.82 -14.74 -15.59
N ILE A 28 -8.95 -15.38 -14.44
CA ILE A 28 -8.21 -15.06 -13.21
C ILE A 28 -7.49 -16.31 -12.72
N SER A 29 -6.17 -16.25 -12.65
CA SER A 29 -5.36 -17.32 -12.05
C SER A 29 -5.46 -17.25 -10.53
N LEU A 30 -5.84 -18.34 -9.89
CA LEU A 30 -5.95 -18.47 -8.44
C LEU A 30 -4.62 -18.90 -7.82
N GLY A 31 -3.84 -19.72 -8.52
CA GLY A 31 -2.54 -20.18 -8.03
C GLY A 31 -2.05 -21.45 -8.71
N SER A 32 -0.94 -21.96 -8.18
CA SER A 32 -0.35 -23.25 -8.57
C SER A 32 -0.11 -24.06 -7.30
N PHE A 33 -0.52 -25.32 -7.30
CA PHE A 33 -0.60 -26.19 -6.14
C PHE A 33 0.15 -27.50 -6.40
N SER A 34 0.60 -28.16 -5.36
CA SER A 34 1.24 -29.48 -5.43
C SER A 34 0.21 -30.61 -5.58
N SER A 35 -1.00 -30.40 -5.11
CA SER A 35 -2.10 -31.37 -5.12
C SER A 35 -3.26 -30.91 -5.99
N GLU A 36 -3.87 -31.84 -6.73
CA GLU A 36 -5.09 -31.63 -7.47
C GLU A 36 -6.26 -31.23 -6.56
N ASN A 37 -6.31 -31.84 -5.37
CA ASN A 37 -7.35 -31.54 -4.38
C ASN A 37 -7.27 -30.11 -3.86
N GLU A 38 -6.06 -29.61 -3.52
CA GLU A 38 -5.86 -28.21 -3.09
C GLU A 38 -6.30 -27.23 -4.20
N ALA A 39 -5.94 -27.50 -5.45
CA ALA A 39 -6.34 -26.70 -6.59
C ALA A 39 -7.86 -26.67 -6.77
N ALA A 40 -8.54 -27.83 -6.57
CA ALA A 40 -9.99 -27.95 -6.67
C ALA A 40 -10.71 -27.25 -5.51
N VAL A 41 -10.24 -27.39 -4.30
CA VAL A 41 -10.78 -26.67 -3.13
C VAL A 41 -10.68 -25.16 -3.35
N THR A 42 -9.50 -24.66 -3.77
CA THR A 42 -9.31 -23.24 -4.09
C THR A 42 -10.26 -22.72 -5.17
N TYR A 43 -10.54 -23.55 -6.19
CA TYR A 43 -11.53 -23.21 -7.22
C TYR A 43 -12.94 -23.07 -6.64
N ASN A 44 -13.36 -24.02 -5.79
CA ASN A 44 -14.67 -24.00 -5.15
C ASN A 44 -14.83 -22.80 -4.22
N GLU A 45 -13.80 -22.49 -3.40
CA GLU A 45 -13.77 -21.28 -2.58
C GLU A 45 -13.92 -20.00 -3.44
N ALA A 46 -13.22 -19.93 -4.58
CA ALA A 46 -13.35 -18.79 -5.48
C ALA A 46 -14.76 -18.67 -6.08
N CYS A 47 -15.42 -19.80 -6.41
CA CYS A 47 -16.81 -19.82 -6.83
C CYS A 47 -17.76 -19.32 -5.72
N GLU A 48 -17.51 -19.75 -4.49
CA GLU A 48 -18.28 -19.32 -3.32
C GLU A 48 -18.13 -17.81 -3.07
N ILE A 49 -16.91 -17.28 -3.08
CA ILE A 49 -16.64 -15.84 -2.94
C ILE A 49 -17.41 -15.02 -3.98
N LEU A 50 -17.46 -15.49 -5.23
CA LEU A 50 -18.12 -14.78 -6.32
C LEU A 50 -19.66 -14.89 -6.28
N SER A 51 -20.21 -15.95 -5.67
CA SER A 51 -21.66 -16.21 -5.60
C SER A 51 -22.29 -15.71 -4.28
N ARG A 52 -21.55 -15.76 -3.15
CA ARG A 52 -22.04 -15.50 -1.80
C ARG A 52 -21.50 -14.19 -1.21
N SER A 53 -22.13 -13.09 -1.62
CA SER A 53 -21.76 -11.75 -1.08
C SER A 53 -22.13 -11.55 0.39
N ASP A 54 -23.02 -12.38 0.93
CA ASP A 54 -23.44 -12.39 2.34
C ASP A 54 -22.36 -12.92 3.29
N LEU A 55 -21.51 -13.85 2.84
CA LEU A 55 -20.46 -14.46 3.65
C LEU A 55 -19.10 -13.78 3.49
N HIS A 56 -18.79 -13.30 2.30
CA HIS A 56 -17.50 -12.74 1.99
C HIS A 56 -17.59 -11.22 1.84
N ILE A 57 -17.32 -10.50 2.93
CA ILE A 57 -17.54 -9.07 3.07
C ILE A 57 -16.21 -8.37 3.37
N ILE A 58 -16.04 -7.15 2.83
CA ILE A 58 -15.06 -6.20 3.27
C ILE A 58 -15.78 -5.09 4.03
N ASN A 59 -15.46 -4.95 5.32
CA ASN A 59 -15.96 -3.86 6.12
C ASN A 59 -15.12 -2.60 5.84
N THR A 60 -15.72 -1.65 5.12
CA THR A 60 -15.04 -0.41 4.69
C THR A 60 -14.90 0.62 5.81
N GLU A 61 -15.65 0.49 6.91
CA GLU A 61 -15.55 1.39 8.08
C GLU A 61 -14.45 0.92 9.03
N LEU A 62 -14.40 -0.39 9.29
CA LEU A 62 -13.38 -0.99 10.16
C LEU A 62 -12.11 -1.40 9.40
N HIS A 63 -12.10 -1.28 8.06
CA HIS A 63 -11.02 -1.70 7.15
C HIS A 63 -10.61 -3.18 7.32
N THR A 64 -11.58 -4.02 7.67
CA THR A 64 -11.40 -5.44 7.94
C THR A 64 -12.09 -6.31 6.89
N THR A 65 -11.80 -7.60 6.92
CA THR A 65 -12.34 -8.58 5.97
C THR A 65 -12.78 -9.84 6.71
N SER A 66 -13.72 -10.57 6.14
CA SER A 66 -14.18 -11.88 6.64
C SER A 66 -13.26 -13.05 6.20
N TYR A 67 -12.04 -12.78 5.74
CA TYR A 67 -11.06 -13.80 5.38
C TYR A 67 -10.71 -14.68 6.58
N SER A 68 -10.74 -16.02 6.38
CA SER A 68 -10.24 -16.98 7.36
C SER A 68 -8.89 -17.54 6.92
N PRO A 69 -7.91 -17.67 7.84
CA PRO A 69 -6.61 -18.30 7.56
C PRO A 69 -6.72 -19.77 7.10
N ASP A 70 -7.84 -20.45 7.38
CA ASP A 70 -8.09 -21.84 6.98
C ASP A 70 -8.45 -21.99 5.49
N MET A 71 -8.69 -20.89 4.79
CA MET A 71 -8.98 -20.91 3.36
C MET A 71 -7.72 -21.25 2.55
N ASN A 72 -7.90 -22.09 1.52
CA ASN A 72 -6.82 -22.44 0.59
C ASN A 72 -6.52 -21.32 -0.42
N ILE A 73 -7.49 -20.46 -0.67
CA ILE A 73 -7.29 -19.32 -1.56
C ILE A 73 -6.32 -18.32 -0.94
N PRO A 74 -5.27 -17.87 -1.66
CA PRO A 74 -4.37 -16.84 -1.17
C PRO A 74 -5.11 -15.55 -0.85
N PHE A 75 -4.80 -14.91 0.27
CA PHE A 75 -5.44 -13.67 0.74
C PHE A 75 -5.52 -12.57 -0.34
N GLU A 76 -4.43 -12.36 -1.08
CA GLU A 76 -4.43 -11.38 -2.17
C GLU A 76 -5.52 -11.69 -3.23
N LYS A 77 -5.69 -12.98 -3.56
CA LYS A 77 -6.70 -13.41 -4.53
C LYS A 77 -8.12 -13.26 -4.00
N TYR A 78 -8.30 -13.52 -2.72
CA TYR A 78 -9.55 -13.27 -2.01
C TYR A 78 -10.02 -11.82 -2.17
N ILE A 79 -9.15 -10.85 -1.87
CA ILE A 79 -9.48 -9.41 -2.01
C ILE A 79 -9.76 -9.05 -3.47
N ILE A 80 -8.95 -9.52 -4.42
CA ILE A 80 -9.12 -9.27 -5.85
C ILE A 80 -10.49 -9.76 -6.33
N LEU A 81 -10.92 -10.95 -5.90
CA LEU A 81 -12.22 -11.53 -6.31
C LEU A 81 -13.38 -10.73 -5.73
N ILE A 82 -13.32 -10.35 -4.44
CA ILE A 82 -14.38 -9.55 -3.83
C ILE A 82 -14.48 -8.18 -4.50
N ASN A 83 -13.35 -7.49 -4.71
CA ASN A 83 -13.37 -6.22 -5.43
C ASN A 83 -13.97 -6.36 -6.83
N PHE A 84 -13.61 -7.41 -7.56
CA PHE A 84 -14.14 -7.64 -8.90
C PHE A 84 -15.62 -7.99 -8.91
N ARG A 85 -16.09 -8.75 -7.92
CA ARG A 85 -17.52 -9.06 -7.72
C ARG A 85 -18.33 -7.78 -7.47
N ASP A 86 -17.91 -7.00 -6.47
CA ASP A 86 -18.66 -5.88 -5.92
C ASP A 86 -18.56 -4.62 -6.79
N ASN A 87 -17.37 -4.30 -7.28
CA ASN A 87 -17.09 -3.08 -8.02
C ASN A 87 -17.02 -3.28 -9.54
N GLY A 88 -17.02 -4.53 -10.03
CA GLY A 88 -16.99 -4.85 -11.46
C GLY A 88 -15.66 -4.57 -12.17
N ILE A 89 -14.62 -4.11 -11.42
CA ILE A 89 -13.32 -3.73 -11.95
C ILE A 89 -12.26 -4.73 -11.48
N TYR A 90 -11.60 -5.39 -12.43
CA TYR A 90 -10.50 -6.29 -12.12
C TYR A 90 -9.20 -5.52 -11.90
N ILE A 91 -8.65 -5.62 -10.69
CA ILE A 91 -7.37 -5.04 -10.28
C ILE A 91 -6.45 -6.19 -9.88
N LYS A 92 -5.19 -6.17 -10.34
CA LYS A 92 -4.24 -7.28 -10.09
C LYS A 92 -3.65 -7.29 -8.67
N THR A 93 -3.71 -6.16 -7.98
CA THR A 93 -3.22 -5.97 -6.61
C THR A 93 -4.39 -6.09 -5.62
N PRO A 94 -4.13 -6.38 -4.34
CA PRO A 94 -5.17 -6.57 -3.33
C PRO A 94 -5.82 -5.25 -2.91
N VAL A 95 -6.50 -4.62 -3.85
CA VAL A 95 -7.19 -3.35 -3.69
C VAL A 95 -8.69 -3.57 -3.64
N TYR A 96 -9.37 -2.87 -2.74
CA TYR A 96 -10.83 -2.75 -2.71
C TYR A 96 -11.25 -1.30 -2.87
N LEU A 97 -12.08 -1.04 -3.88
CA LEU A 97 -12.54 0.31 -4.22
C LEU A 97 -13.67 0.76 -3.32
N CYS A 98 -13.55 1.97 -2.79
CA CYS A 98 -14.59 2.71 -2.11
C CYS A 98 -14.97 3.97 -2.91
N LYS A 99 -15.99 4.71 -2.49
CA LYS A 99 -16.50 5.87 -3.25
C LYS A 99 -15.48 7.02 -3.43
N LYS A 100 -14.66 7.30 -2.39
CA LYS A 100 -13.72 8.44 -2.36
C LYS A 100 -12.27 8.05 -2.13
N PHE A 101 -12.02 6.80 -1.76
CA PHE A 101 -10.72 6.25 -1.43
C PHE A 101 -10.67 4.78 -1.83
N PHE A 102 -9.55 4.14 -1.70
CA PHE A 102 -9.45 2.69 -1.79
C PHE A 102 -8.64 2.12 -0.64
N LEU A 103 -8.93 0.87 -0.32
CA LEU A 103 -8.21 0.07 0.65
C LEU A 103 -7.18 -0.80 -0.08
N TYR A 104 -5.96 -0.82 0.40
CA TYR A 104 -4.91 -1.72 -0.06
C TYR A 104 -4.57 -2.69 1.06
N PHE A 105 -4.90 -3.95 0.90
CA PHE A 105 -4.69 -4.98 1.91
C PHE A 105 -3.31 -5.60 1.78
N LEU A 106 -2.43 -5.35 2.75
CA LEU A 106 -1.11 -5.99 2.83
C LEU A 106 -1.19 -7.38 3.46
N SER A 107 -2.03 -7.52 4.47
CA SER A 107 -2.34 -8.75 5.19
C SER A 107 -3.76 -8.65 5.76
N PRO A 108 -4.34 -9.73 6.32
CA PRO A 108 -5.64 -9.68 6.97
C PRO A 108 -5.75 -8.59 8.07
N ASP A 109 -4.64 -8.33 8.77
CA ASP A 109 -4.56 -7.40 9.89
C ASP A 109 -4.02 -6.01 9.51
N LYS A 110 -3.57 -5.84 8.26
CA LYS A 110 -2.89 -4.61 7.84
C LYS A 110 -3.45 -4.07 6.54
N THR A 111 -4.15 -2.95 6.64
CA THR A 111 -4.79 -2.27 5.50
C THR A 111 -4.27 -0.84 5.40
N LEU A 112 -3.92 -0.41 4.20
CA LEU A 112 -3.53 0.96 3.90
C LEU A 112 -4.66 1.66 3.16
N ILE A 113 -4.84 2.95 3.42
CA ILE A 113 -5.90 3.79 2.83
C ILE A 113 -5.26 4.83 1.93
N PHE A 114 -5.76 4.97 0.69
CA PHE A 114 -5.25 5.94 -0.28
C PHE A 114 -6.39 6.68 -0.97
N ASN A 115 -6.12 7.90 -1.43
CA ASN A 115 -7.03 8.61 -2.33
C ASN A 115 -7.14 7.89 -3.69
N THR A 116 -8.28 8.03 -4.34
CA THR A 116 -8.58 7.40 -5.63
C THR A 116 -7.64 7.81 -6.77
N ASP A 117 -7.06 8.99 -6.75
CA ASP A 117 -6.06 9.46 -7.72
C ASP A 117 -4.76 8.63 -7.72
N SER A 118 -4.44 7.97 -6.62
CA SER A 118 -3.33 7.03 -6.53
C SER A 118 -3.63 5.62 -7.05
N LEU A 119 -4.89 5.33 -7.42
CA LEU A 119 -5.34 4.01 -7.83
C LEU A 119 -4.58 3.50 -9.06
N PHE A 120 -4.40 4.33 -10.07
CA PHE A 120 -3.71 3.94 -11.30
C PHE A 120 -2.31 3.36 -11.00
N TYR A 121 -1.58 3.98 -10.09
CA TYR A 121 -0.25 3.53 -9.68
C TYR A 121 -0.31 2.20 -8.92
N TYR A 122 -1.09 2.14 -7.84
CA TYR A 122 -1.16 0.95 -6.97
C TYR A 122 -1.96 -0.23 -7.56
N SER A 123 -2.72 -0.04 -8.63
CA SER A 123 -3.35 -1.13 -9.36
C SER A 123 -2.36 -2.03 -10.11
N THR A 124 -1.17 -1.51 -10.41
CA THR A 124 -0.11 -2.19 -11.17
C THR A 124 1.15 -2.45 -10.36
N HIS A 125 1.41 -1.66 -9.29
CA HIS A 125 2.59 -1.76 -8.44
C HIS A 125 2.23 -2.37 -7.09
N LYS A 126 2.83 -3.54 -6.82
CA LYS A 126 2.63 -4.22 -5.53
C LYS A 126 3.42 -3.51 -4.44
N ILE A 127 2.75 -3.21 -3.32
CA ILE A 127 3.39 -2.68 -2.12
C ILE A 127 4.07 -3.83 -1.37
N ILE A 128 5.30 -3.62 -0.94
CA ILE A 128 6.12 -4.54 -0.17
C ILE A 128 6.42 -3.91 1.18
N ALA A 129 6.16 -4.63 2.26
CA ALA A 129 6.55 -4.22 3.62
C ALA A 129 7.94 -4.78 3.95
N ARG A 130 8.85 -3.93 4.41
CA ARG A 130 10.19 -4.32 4.85
C ARG A 130 10.69 -3.40 5.96
N GLY A 131 11.05 -3.97 7.12
CA GLY A 131 11.62 -3.21 8.22
C GLY A 131 10.72 -2.09 8.75
N GLY A 132 9.39 -2.26 8.73
CA GLY A 132 8.43 -1.24 9.14
C GLY A 132 8.12 -0.17 8.09
N TYR A 133 8.76 -0.23 6.91
CA TYR A 133 8.54 0.69 5.80
C TYR A 133 7.83 0.01 4.64
N TYR A 134 7.12 0.80 3.81
CA TYR A 134 6.41 0.34 2.62
C TYR A 134 7.08 0.87 1.36
N TYR A 135 7.31 -0.05 0.42
CA TYR A 135 7.99 0.23 -0.85
C TYR A 135 7.19 -0.34 -2.01
N VAL A 136 7.42 0.22 -3.17
CA VAL A 136 7.03 -0.35 -4.47
C VAL A 136 8.29 -0.55 -5.31
N ASN A 137 8.29 -1.62 -6.13
CA ASN A 137 9.30 -1.77 -7.17
C ASN A 137 8.88 -0.97 -8.39
N ASP A 138 9.64 0.06 -8.71
CA ASP A 138 9.43 0.90 -9.86
C ASP A 138 10.75 1.01 -10.65
N PHE A 139 10.73 0.61 -11.92
CA PHE A 139 11.92 0.55 -12.80
C PHE A 139 13.14 -0.12 -12.18
N GLY A 140 12.95 -1.22 -11.43
CA GLY A 140 14.04 -1.95 -10.77
C GLY A 140 14.55 -1.33 -9.47
N MET A 141 14.02 -0.20 -9.05
CA MET A 141 14.34 0.46 -7.78
C MET A 141 13.22 0.30 -6.75
N GLN A 142 13.61 0.18 -5.48
CA GLN A 142 12.66 0.20 -4.37
C GLN A 142 12.38 1.66 -3.97
N THR A 143 11.18 2.13 -4.28
CA THR A 143 10.75 3.48 -3.95
C THR A 143 9.80 3.46 -2.76
N SER A 144 10.08 4.25 -1.72
CA SER A 144 9.16 4.39 -0.58
C SER A 144 7.83 5.00 -1.02
N ILE A 145 6.71 4.49 -0.51
CA ILE A 145 5.39 5.08 -0.79
C ILE A 145 5.28 6.52 -0.28
N LEU A 146 6.03 6.88 0.77
CA LEU A 146 6.09 8.24 1.32
C LEU A 146 6.70 9.25 0.35
N SER A 147 7.52 8.82 -0.61
CA SER A 147 8.12 9.72 -1.60
C SER A 147 7.07 10.44 -2.46
N ARG A 148 5.88 9.83 -2.65
CA ARG A 148 4.75 10.44 -3.37
C ARG A 148 4.19 11.69 -2.67
N TYR A 149 4.42 11.81 -1.37
CA TYR A 149 4.02 12.96 -0.54
C TYR A 149 5.16 13.97 -0.36
N GLY A 150 6.27 13.81 -1.09
CA GLY A 150 7.47 14.64 -0.94
C GLY A 150 8.25 14.34 0.35
N ILE A 151 7.94 13.23 1.02
CA ILE A 151 8.64 12.77 2.21
C ILE A 151 9.84 11.94 1.76
N ARG A 152 11.03 12.29 2.24
CA ARG A 152 12.28 11.66 1.83
C ARG A 152 12.51 10.33 2.54
N ALA A 153 13.38 9.49 1.97
CA ALA A 153 13.93 8.34 2.65
C ALA A 153 14.59 8.77 3.97
N HIS A 154 14.46 7.95 5.00
CA HIS A 154 14.95 8.20 6.37
C HIS A 154 14.22 9.32 7.15
N SER A 155 13.12 9.86 6.64
CA SER A 155 12.23 10.73 7.41
C SER A 155 11.57 9.95 8.55
N VAL A 156 11.45 10.61 9.71
CA VAL A 156 10.93 10.02 10.93
C VAL A 156 9.56 10.62 11.25
N GLU A 157 8.57 9.75 11.48
CA GLU A 157 7.26 10.17 11.94
C GLU A 157 7.37 10.93 13.28
N GLY A 158 6.56 11.96 13.45
CA GLY A 158 6.59 12.86 14.60
C GLY A 158 7.61 13.98 14.50
N ARG A 159 8.69 13.79 13.72
CA ARG A 159 9.73 14.80 13.50
C ARG A 159 9.65 15.46 12.13
N ASP A 160 9.56 14.67 11.08
CA ASP A 160 9.63 15.14 9.70
C ASP A 160 8.25 15.19 9.04
N TYR A 161 7.34 14.35 9.48
CA TYR A 161 5.93 14.31 9.07
C TYR A 161 5.06 13.70 10.17
N ILE A 162 3.76 13.94 10.10
CA ILE A 162 2.75 13.36 10.99
C ILE A 162 1.53 12.90 10.21
N PHE A 163 0.83 11.90 10.75
CA PHE A 163 -0.53 11.56 10.40
C PHE A 163 -1.48 12.32 11.32
N LYS A 164 -2.30 13.24 10.78
CA LYS A 164 -3.15 14.16 11.56
C LYS A 164 -4.18 13.44 12.44
N ASN A 165 -4.70 12.29 11.95
CA ASN A 165 -5.66 11.47 12.69
C ASN A 165 -4.98 10.43 13.60
N GLY A 166 -3.65 10.37 13.61
CA GLY A 166 -2.86 9.40 14.37
C GLY A 166 -2.81 7.99 13.77
N ASP A 167 -3.46 7.75 12.63
CA ASP A 167 -3.43 6.46 11.94
C ASP A 167 -2.31 6.43 10.89
N SER A 168 -1.25 5.68 11.18
CA SER A 168 -0.10 5.49 10.29
C SER A 168 -0.40 4.62 9.06
N CYS A 169 -1.61 4.11 8.92
CA CYS A 169 -2.08 3.37 7.75
C CYS A 169 -2.90 4.24 6.79
N ASP A 170 -3.29 5.44 7.20
CA ASP A 170 -4.09 6.35 6.39
C ASP A 170 -3.19 7.31 5.58
N TYR A 171 -2.90 6.91 4.35
CA TYR A 171 -2.07 7.65 3.39
C TYR A 171 -2.87 8.62 2.52
N ARG A 172 -4.04 9.08 2.93
CA ARG A 172 -4.75 10.14 2.22
C ARG A 172 -4.02 11.47 2.37
N TYR A 173 -4.01 12.29 1.31
CA TYR A 173 -3.28 13.57 1.28
C TYR A 173 -3.69 14.52 2.41
N GLU A 174 -4.98 14.55 2.74
CA GLU A 174 -5.51 15.38 3.81
C GLU A 174 -5.01 14.97 5.20
N ASN A 175 -4.59 13.71 5.38
CA ASN A 175 -4.09 13.18 6.64
C ASN A 175 -2.59 13.35 6.84
N ILE A 176 -1.80 13.37 5.76
CA ILE A 176 -0.35 13.50 5.86
C ILE A 176 0.06 14.96 5.90
N CYS A 177 0.79 15.35 6.96
CA CYS A 177 1.37 16.68 7.09
C CYS A 177 2.89 16.58 7.12
N VAL A 178 3.57 17.20 6.14
CA VAL A 178 5.03 17.27 6.08
C VAL A 178 5.49 18.47 6.92
N ILE A 179 6.19 18.20 8.02
CA ILE A 179 6.74 19.22 8.94
C ILE A 179 8.10 19.69 8.43
N ASN A 180 8.97 18.74 8.10
CA ASN A 180 10.34 19.01 7.68
C ASN A 180 10.59 18.53 6.24
N ARG A 181 10.80 19.48 5.34
CA ARG A 181 11.12 19.22 3.92
C ARG A 181 12.61 19.13 3.64
N TYR A 182 13.46 19.39 4.63
CA TYR A 182 14.89 19.48 4.45
C TYR A 182 15.60 18.25 4.99
N ASN A 183 16.53 17.72 4.20
CA ASN A 183 17.33 16.56 4.61
C ASN A 183 18.46 16.99 5.55
N GLY A 184 18.68 16.23 6.64
CA GLY A 184 19.77 16.49 7.59
C GLY A 184 19.61 17.77 8.41
N VAL A 185 18.42 18.37 8.44
CA VAL A 185 18.11 19.58 9.23
C VAL A 185 17.15 19.18 10.34
N SER A 186 17.46 19.53 11.57
CA SER A 186 16.56 19.41 12.72
C SER A 186 16.41 20.76 13.41
N MET A 187 15.17 21.05 13.85
CA MET A 187 14.90 22.24 14.66
C MET A 187 15.01 21.87 16.13
N ILE A 188 15.81 22.62 16.86
CA ILE A 188 15.95 22.47 18.31
C ILE A 188 15.39 23.73 18.95
N GLU A 189 14.36 23.59 19.78
CA GLU A 189 13.86 24.66 20.64
C GLU A 189 14.76 24.71 21.90
N LYS A 190 15.49 25.79 22.03
CA LYS A 190 16.11 26.19 23.31
C LYS A 190 15.34 27.38 23.88
N THR A 191 15.12 27.37 25.17
CA THR A 191 14.24 28.16 26.03
C THR A 191 14.14 29.69 25.78
N ALA A 192 14.56 30.25 24.68
CA ALA A 192 14.29 31.64 24.24
C ALA A 192 14.54 31.92 22.75
N LYS A 193 15.07 30.99 21.96
CA LYS A 193 15.31 31.20 20.52
C LYS A 193 15.32 29.85 19.82
N ASN A 194 14.61 29.78 18.70
CA ASN A 194 14.66 28.62 17.80
C ASN A 194 15.97 28.64 17.02
N TYR A 195 16.76 27.57 17.13
CA TYR A 195 18.00 27.38 16.37
C TYR A 195 17.81 26.25 15.37
N ILE A 196 18.33 26.47 14.15
CA ILE A 196 18.40 25.45 13.12
C ILE A 196 19.80 24.84 13.21
N VAL A 197 19.89 23.54 13.48
CA VAL A 197 21.15 22.82 13.48
C VAL A 197 21.35 22.13 12.15
N LEU A 198 22.48 22.42 11.52
CA LEU A 198 22.93 21.80 10.28
C LEU A 198 24.07 20.83 10.62
N PRO A 199 24.14 19.66 9.98
CA PRO A 199 25.28 18.77 10.14
C PRO A 199 26.56 19.47 9.62
N SER A 200 27.64 19.34 10.37
CA SER A 200 28.95 19.92 10.04
C SER A 200 29.67 19.11 8.96
N THR A 201 29.32 19.35 7.69
CA THR A 201 30.15 18.93 6.55
C THR A 201 30.47 20.14 5.69
N SER A 202 31.73 20.41 5.54
CA SER A 202 32.39 21.66 5.18
C SER A 202 32.42 22.01 3.68
N THR A 203 31.35 21.86 2.88
CA THR A 203 31.46 22.19 1.44
C THR A 203 30.31 23.00 0.82
N GLU A 204 29.38 23.56 1.60
CA GLU A 204 28.20 24.25 1.01
C GLU A 204 27.82 25.58 1.70
N CYS A 205 28.75 26.48 1.94
CA CYS A 205 28.46 27.74 2.63
C CYS A 205 27.50 28.67 1.88
N THR A 206 27.54 28.69 0.55
CA THR A 206 26.70 29.57 -0.29
C THR A 206 25.25 29.08 -0.47
N ARG A 207 25.04 27.76 -0.43
CA ARG A 207 23.68 27.14 -0.51
C ARG A 207 22.91 27.33 0.81
N LEU A 208 23.63 27.46 1.91
CA LEU A 208 23.09 27.61 3.27
C LEU A 208 22.42 28.97 3.51
N GLU A 209 22.95 30.06 2.94
CA GLU A 209 22.33 31.39 3.08
C GLU A 209 20.98 31.50 2.36
N HIS A 210 20.88 30.87 1.18
CA HIS A 210 19.62 30.83 0.44
C HIS A 210 18.55 29.98 1.12
N MET A 211 18.97 28.88 1.79
CA MET A 211 18.08 28.05 2.62
C MET A 211 17.61 28.79 3.88
N LYS A 212 18.50 29.50 4.57
CA LYS A 212 18.16 30.31 5.76
C LYS A 212 17.10 31.38 5.44
N LEU A 213 17.19 32.00 4.27
CA LEU A 213 16.24 33.01 3.83
C LEU A 213 14.86 32.38 3.50
N LYS A 214 14.83 31.25 2.79
CA LYS A 214 13.59 30.53 2.47
C LYS A 214 12.91 29.99 3.74
N MET A 215 13.66 29.46 4.70
CA MET A 215 13.10 28.95 5.97
C MET A 215 12.55 30.08 6.84
N LYS A 216 13.19 31.25 6.88
CA LYS A 216 12.65 32.45 7.57
C LYS A 216 11.34 32.91 6.97
N LEU A 217 11.23 32.91 5.63
CA LEU A 217 10.01 33.29 4.93
C LEU A 217 8.86 32.30 5.24
N GLN A 218 9.14 31.01 5.27
CA GLN A 218 8.14 29.97 5.51
C GLN A 218 7.64 29.95 6.96
N LEU A 219 8.52 30.20 7.94
CA LEU A 219 8.13 30.38 9.33
C LEU A 219 7.25 31.63 9.56
N HIS A 220 7.50 32.69 8.79
CA HIS A 220 6.69 33.92 8.87
C HIS A 220 5.28 33.70 8.29
N ILE A 221 5.17 32.94 7.18
CA ILE A 221 3.89 32.62 6.55
C ILE A 221 3.05 31.68 7.46
N THR A 222 3.67 30.73 8.12
CA THR A 222 2.96 29.81 9.03
C THR A 222 2.45 30.52 10.29
N LYS A 223 3.14 31.57 10.76
CA LYS A 223 2.69 32.40 11.89
C LYS A 223 1.57 33.37 11.56
N LEU A 224 1.35 33.65 10.28
CA LEU A 224 0.26 34.55 9.81
C LEU A 224 -1.03 33.78 9.47
N LEU A 225 -1.00 32.44 9.52
CA LEU A 225 -2.13 31.56 9.20
C LEU A 225 -2.69 30.83 10.43
N ILE A 226 -2.27 31.18 11.63
CA ILE A 226 -2.82 30.78 12.94
C ILE A 226 -3.36 32.03 13.64
#